data_423107bc4bbfec7baaadcb352b09665a
#
_entry.id   423107bc4bbfec7baaadcb352b09665a
#
_cell.length_a   1.000
_cell.length_b   1.000
_cell.length_c   1.000
_cell.angle_alpha   90.00
_cell.angle_beta   90.00
_cell.angle_gamma   90.00
#
_symmetry.space_group_name_H-M   'P 1'
#
loop_
_entity.id
_entity.type
_entity.pdbx_description
1 polymer ?
#
loop_
_entity_poly.entity_id
_entity_poly.type
_entity_poly.pdbx_seq_one_letter_code
_entity_poly.pdbx_strand_id
1 'polypeptide(L)' 'MARYAYVNGRYVDHREASVHIEDRGYQLADGVYEVVGVRDGRLIDEGPHIDRLDRSLRELRIGWRVTRA' A
#
# COMPACT_ATOMS: atom_id res chain seq x y z
N MET A 1 16.97 8.19 13.41
CA MET A 1 16.18 8.77 12.31
C MET A 1 14.71 8.46 12.53
N ALA A 2 13.84 9.47 12.43
CA ALA A 2 12.40 9.26 12.55
C ALA A 2 11.89 8.54 11.30
N ARG A 3 11.05 7.53 11.52
CA ARG A 3 10.42 6.77 10.45
C ARG A 3 8.92 6.86 10.62
N TYR A 4 8.23 7.01 9.51
CA TYR A 4 6.78 7.16 9.50
C TYR A 4 6.14 6.13 8.60
N ALA A 5 4.89 5.77 8.91
CA ALA A 5 4.06 4.94 8.07
C ALA A 5 2.70 5.63 7.89
N TYR A 6 2.03 5.32 6.81
CA TYR A 6 0.67 5.79 6.56
C TYR A 6 -0.27 4.60 6.73
N VAL A 7 -1.12 4.65 7.76
CA VAL A 7 -2.00 3.54 8.11
C VAL A 7 -3.43 4.06 8.27
N ASN A 8 -4.33 3.50 7.51
CA ASN A 8 -5.77 3.83 7.58
C ASN A 8 -6.05 5.34 7.52
N GLY A 9 -5.39 6.02 6.58
CA GLY A 9 -5.63 7.44 6.35
C GLY A 9 -4.84 8.39 7.26
N ARG A 10 -3.90 7.89 8.05
CA ARG A 10 -3.13 8.71 8.98
C ARG A 10 -1.65 8.37 8.95
N TYR A 11 -0.82 9.39 9.10
CA TYR A 11 0.62 9.19 9.33
C TYR A 11 0.85 8.87 10.81
N VAL A 12 1.59 7.82 11.07
CA VAL A 12 1.93 7.39 12.42
C VAL A 12 3.42 7.09 12.51
N ASP A 13 3.96 7.12 13.73
CA ASP A 13 5.34 6.68 13.96
C ASP A 13 5.45 5.21 13.55
N HIS A 14 6.53 4.88 12.85
CA HIS A 14 6.76 3.52 12.35
C HIS A 14 6.64 2.47 13.46
N ARG A 15 7.07 2.79 14.68
CA ARG A 15 7.02 1.85 15.81
C ARG A 15 5.59 1.58 16.28
N GLU A 16 4.66 2.47 15.97
CA GLU A 16 3.26 2.36 16.38
C GLU A 16 2.34 1.89 15.25
N ALA A 17 2.90 1.72 14.05
CA ALA A 17 2.12 1.29 12.89
C ALA A 17 1.66 -0.16 13.10
N SER A 18 0.36 -0.37 13.06
CA SER A 18 -0.21 -1.69 13.32
C SER A 18 -1.56 -1.84 12.64
N VAL A 19 -1.99 -3.08 12.49
CA VAL A 19 -3.34 -3.42 12.05
C VAL A 19 -3.94 -4.38 13.08
N HIS A 20 -5.25 -4.44 13.09
CA HIS A 20 -5.95 -5.33 14.01
C HIS A 20 -5.64 -6.79 13.70
N ILE A 21 -5.62 -7.66 14.73
CA ILE A 21 -5.34 -9.09 14.54
C ILE A 21 -6.41 -9.77 13.67
N GLU A 22 -7.58 -9.18 13.58
CA GLU A 22 -8.67 -9.68 12.74
C GLU A 22 -8.66 -9.09 11.33
N ASP A 23 -7.62 -8.34 10.96
CA ASP A 23 -7.49 -7.82 9.60
C ASP A 23 -7.50 -8.97 8.60
N ARG A 24 -8.32 -8.85 7.56
CA ARG A 24 -8.50 -9.94 6.60
C ARG A 24 -7.25 -10.19 5.77
N GLY A 25 -6.50 -9.15 5.47
CA GLY A 25 -5.20 -9.29 4.78
C GLY A 25 -4.23 -10.13 5.59
N TYR A 26 -4.20 -9.91 6.90
CA TYR A 26 -3.33 -10.65 7.81
C TYR A 26 -3.77 -12.10 7.97
N GLN A 27 -5.06 -12.33 8.20
CA GLN A 27 -5.58 -13.67 8.50
C GLN A 27 -5.83 -14.53 7.26
N LEU A 28 -6.30 -13.92 6.18
CA LEU A 28 -6.83 -14.65 5.04
C LEU A 28 -6.12 -14.30 3.72
N ALA A 29 -5.07 -13.49 3.79
CA ALA A 29 -4.41 -12.96 2.60
C ALA A 29 -5.37 -12.24 1.65
N ASP A 30 -6.44 -11.67 2.19
CA ASP A 30 -7.46 -10.94 1.43
C ASP A 30 -7.01 -9.48 1.28
N GLY A 31 -5.96 -9.28 0.51
CA GLY A 31 -5.38 -7.97 0.30
C GLY A 31 -4.38 -8.01 -0.84
N VAL A 32 -3.94 -6.84 -1.26
CA VAL A 32 -2.93 -6.69 -2.31
C VAL A 32 -1.83 -5.77 -1.81
N TYR A 33 -0.67 -5.86 -2.44
CA TYR A 33 0.43 -4.97 -2.12
C TYR A 33 1.22 -4.62 -3.37
N GLU A 34 2.00 -3.56 -3.28
CA GLU A 34 2.93 -3.15 -4.32
C GLU A 34 4.15 -2.55 -3.65
N VAL A 35 5.33 -2.81 -4.22
CA VAL A 35 6.59 -2.25 -3.73
C VAL A 35 7.20 -1.44 -4.87
N VAL A 36 7.50 -0.18 -4.59
CA VAL A 36 8.03 0.75 -5.58
C VAL A 36 9.35 1.30 -5.06
N GLY A 37 10.41 1.20 -5.87
CA GLY A 37 11.69 1.79 -5.53
C GLY A 37 11.63 3.32 -5.60
N VAL A 38 12.43 3.97 -4.77
CA VAL A 38 12.54 5.43 -4.76
C VAL A 38 14.00 5.80 -4.99
N ARG A 39 14.23 6.71 -5.93
CA ARG A 39 15.58 7.20 -6.24
C ARG A 39 15.50 8.70 -6.44
N ASP A 40 16.36 9.45 -5.74
CA ASP A 40 16.44 10.91 -5.81
C ASP A 40 15.06 11.57 -5.60
N GLY A 41 14.27 11.04 -4.64
CA GLY A 41 12.96 11.56 -4.32
C GLY A 41 11.85 11.22 -5.33
N ARG A 42 12.14 10.34 -6.29
CA ARG A 42 11.18 9.98 -7.33
C ARG A 42 10.90 8.49 -7.30
N LEU A 43 9.64 8.13 -7.58
CA LEU A 43 9.23 6.73 -7.70
C LEU A 43 9.77 6.15 -9.00
N ILE A 44 10.35 4.97 -8.93
CA ILE A 44 10.89 4.25 -10.09
C ILE A 44 9.77 3.40 -10.68
N ASP A 45 9.51 3.57 -11.99
CA ASP A 45 8.49 2.80 -12.71
C ASP A 45 7.11 2.92 -12.08
N GLU A 46 6.75 4.13 -11.66
CA GLU A 46 5.46 4.38 -10.99
C GLU A 46 4.27 3.89 -11.83
N GLY A 47 4.24 4.20 -13.13
CA GLY A 47 3.14 3.82 -14.00
C GLY A 47 2.89 2.32 -14.02
N PRO A 48 3.89 1.49 -14.40
CA PRO A 48 3.72 0.03 -14.40
C PRO A 48 3.34 -0.55 -13.04
N HIS A 49 3.90 -0.01 -11.94
CA HIS A 49 3.56 -0.47 -10.60
C HIS A 49 2.10 -0.16 -10.25
N ILE A 50 1.62 1.03 -10.57
CA ILE A 50 0.23 1.40 -10.32
C ILE A 50 -0.72 0.59 -11.19
N ASP A 51 -0.36 0.34 -12.46
CA ASP A 51 -1.17 -0.51 -13.35
C ASP A 51 -1.32 -1.92 -12.77
N ARG A 52 -0.24 -2.47 -12.25
CA ARG A 52 -0.27 -3.79 -11.63
C ARG A 52 -1.11 -3.80 -10.34
N LEU A 53 -1.01 -2.75 -9.53
CA LEU A 53 -1.84 -2.59 -8.34
C LEU A 53 -3.33 -2.57 -8.71
N ASP A 54 -3.70 -1.79 -9.72
CA ASP A 54 -5.08 -1.71 -10.22
C ASP A 54 -5.59 -3.08 -10.66
N ARG A 55 -4.75 -3.84 -11.37
CA ARG A 55 -5.11 -5.19 -11.81
C ARG A 55 -5.33 -6.11 -10.61
N SER A 56 -4.44 -6.07 -9.62
CA SER A 56 -4.58 -6.88 -8.42
C SER A 56 -5.85 -6.55 -7.65
N LEU A 57 -6.17 -5.27 -7.52
CA LEU A 57 -7.40 -4.82 -6.87
C LEU A 57 -8.64 -5.36 -7.59
N ARG A 58 -8.64 -5.32 -8.93
CA ARG A 58 -9.77 -5.85 -9.71
C ARG A 58 -9.92 -7.35 -9.56
N GLU A 59 -8.80 -8.08 -9.56
CA GLU A 59 -8.83 -9.54 -9.40
C GLU A 59 -9.42 -9.96 -8.06
N LEU A 60 -9.17 -9.21 -7.00
CA LEU A 60 -9.73 -9.48 -5.68
C LEU A 60 -11.06 -8.75 -5.45
N ARG A 61 -11.55 -7.99 -6.44
CA ARG A 61 -12.81 -7.23 -6.35
C ARG A 61 -12.79 -6.22 -5.20
N ILE A 62 -11.65 -5.60 -4.96
CA ILE A 62 -11.51 -4.52 -3.98
C ILE A 62 -11.81 -3.21 -4.70
N GLY A 63 -12.85 -2.51 -4.26
CA GLY A 63 -13.38 -1.33 -4.93
C GLY A 63 -12.63 -0.03 -4.66
N TRP A 64 -11.37 -0.10 -4.31
CA TRP A 64 -10.55 1.06 -4.04
C TRP A 64 -9.83 1.51 -5.30
N ARG A 65 -9.69 2.82 -5.48
CA ARG A 65 -8.96 3.39 -6.60
C ARG A 65 -7.76 4.17 -6.11
N VAL A 66 -6.63 3.96 -6.79
CA VAL A 66 -5.40 4.71 -6.51
C VAL A 66 -5.42 5.99 -7.35
N THR A 67 -5.23 7.12 -6.68
CA THR A 67 -5.07 8.40 -7.36
C THR A 67 -3.62 8.51 -7.84
N ARG A 68 -3.44 8.78 -9.11
CA ARG A 68 -2.10 8.98 -9.69
C ARG A 68 -1.71 10.44 -9.59
N ALA A 69 -0.47 10.68 -9.19
CA ALA A 69 0.07 12.04 -9.13
C ALA A 69 0.46 12.53 -10.53
#